data_7dde00cbabd55be16dd63e4fd88662bb
#
_entry.id   7dde00cbabd55be16dd63e4fd88662bb
#
_cell.length_a   1.000
_cell.length_b   1.000
_cell.length_c   1.000
_cell.angle_alpha   90.00
_cell.angle_beta   90.00
_cell.angle_gamma   90.00
#
_symmetry.space_group_name_H-M   'P 1'
#
loop_
_entity.id
_entity.type
_entity.pdbx_description
1 polymer ?
#
loop_
_entity_poly.entity_id
_entity_poly.type
_entity_poly.pdbx_seq_one_letter_code
_entity_poly.pdbx_strand_id
1 'polypeptide(L)'
;MVAAVVQTKFQTAPSVTALDENADNDQRTLNSEEDSDPELKLPKRSSLVIILLANALLQISFFIIVSSSNEYALHLGGTSTFSGVVIGIPTVFSGLTLIPLMKYDRGGYGLALNICCAASISGMVLYGSAYKANWLYLILLGRITSGMGFAMWMYCKRFCSDPRIVGIRRRTLLASWLMVGNGVGMGLGPLLGGIFYKYVGFGKGTGHVWNGFTSPAWVLAGVWAVYWVAVQIWFKDVPPIEDSNTENSPENIELAEKGPVQLMEDRSSEDPVNASGTSYRHHTHPSPPSPSTVSPRSPTPSNIHNDRLELGQWASVICICWFAMASFFILGAWEANIPVYGSVNPHLNFTPFAAGNFLAIGALACFPFFIINVFLVRRVQDRYTLMFGASLGGAALVIFSVLLSLDKTASGGSNNWVSSQIGVGSAPAFFICWFAVALGFNIASTVTMSLLSKQLPATVRWNGMSSVMVQYSNYLGRVTGAVWGGAGVSVGMTRYVGLEIAITGIGVALASLVWKHLKAKTG
;
A
#
# COMPACT_ATOMS: atom_id res chain seq x y z
N MET A 1 7.98 -27.14 43.78
CA MET A 1 9.34 -26.99 44.20
C MET A 1 9.88 -25.78 43.40
N VAL A 2 10.13 -24.58 43.89
CA VAL A 2 10.38 -24.01 45.21
C VAL A 2 9.76 -22.63 45.21
N ALA A 3 8.91 -22.29 46.16
CA ALA A 3 8.53 -20.95 46.56
C ALA A 3 9.55 -20.46 47.61
N ALA A 4 10.03 -19.22 47.46
CA ALA A 4 10.74 -18.50 48.53
C ALA A 4 10.35 -17.01 48.41
N VAL A 5 9.43 -16.61 49.15
CA VAL A 5 9.30 -15.69 50.28
C VAL A 5 10.48 -14.72 50.42
N VAL A 6 10.20 -13.44 50.17
CA VAL A 6 10.84 -12.32 50.88
C VAL A 6 9.74 -11.35 51.31
N GLN A 7 9.44 -11.38 52.62
CA GLN A 7 8.73 -10.32 53.34
C GLN A 7 9.73 -9.18 53.62
N THR A 8 9.41 -7.97 53.20
CA THR A 8 10.05 -6.77 53.75
C THR A 8 8.98 -5.77 54.20
N LYS A 9 9.14 -5.35 55.43
CA LYS A 9 8.39 -4.47 56.29
C LYS A 9 7.63 -3.33 55.62
N PHE A 10 6.35 -3.26 55.91
CA PHE A 10 5.53 -2.06 55.77
C PHE A 10 6.01 -0.99 56.74
N GLN A 11 6.43 0.14 56.21
CA GLN A 11 6.48 1.43 56.88
C GLN A 11 5.33 2.27 56.34
N THR A 12 4.44 2.67 57.19
CA THR A 12 3.31 3.54 56.94
C THR A 12 3.75 4.87 56.36
N ALA A 13 3.35 5.15 55.12
CA ALA A 13 3.49 6.41 54.45
C ALA A 13 2.12 7.15 54.35
N PRO A 14 2.11 8.46 54.33
CA PRO A 14 0.87 9.25 54.51
C PRO A 14 0.02 9.24 53.23
N SER A 15 -1.29 9.34 53.47
CA SER A 15 -2.43 9.57 52.55
C SER A 15 -2.19 9.52 51.02
N VAL A 16 -2.58 8.40 50.42
CA VAL A 16 -2.49 8.09 48.99
C VAL A 16 -3.49 8.87 48.10
N THR A 17 -4.40 9.65 48.67
CA THR A 17 -5.46 10.33 47.91
C THR A 17 -5.04 11.58 47.16
N ALA A 18 -3.92 12.22 47.53
CA ALA A 18 -3.46 13.46 46.86
C ALA A 18 -2.48 13.23 45.69
N LEU A 19 -1.89 12.01 45.60
CA LEU A 19 -0.95 11.67 44.52
C LEU A 19 -1.65 11.11 43.28
N ASP A 20 -2.81 10.51 43.43
CA ASP A 20 -3.57 9.96 42.28
C ASP A 20 -4.29 11.06 41.46
N GLU A 21 -4.74 12.13 42.12
CA GLU A 21 -5.41 13.26 41.45
C GLU A 21 -4.44 14.09 40.59
N ASN A 22 -3.17 14.22 41.02
CA ASN A 22 -2.13 14.88 40.23
C ASN A 22 -1.63 14.04 39.07
N ALA A 23 -1.53 12.71 39.21
CA ALA A 23 -1.15 11.82 38.13
C ALA A 23 -2.24 11.74 37.03
N ASP A 24 -3.51 11.78 37.41
CA ASP A 24 -4.64 11.81 36.48
C ASP A 24 -4.78 13.16 35.76
N ASN A 25 -4.45 14.28 36.45
CA ASN A 25 -4.38 15.61 35.86
C ASN A 25 -3.16 15.76 34.92
N ASP A 26 -1.99 15.22 35.28
CA ASP A 26 -0.81 15.23 34.42
C ASP A 26 -1.03 14.37 33.18
N GLN A 27 -1.69 13.22 33.28
CA GLN A 27 -2.08 12.43 32.12
C GLN A 27 -3.15 13.12 31.26
N ARG A 28 -4.08 13.86 31.83
CA ARG A 28 -5.07 14.64 31.08
C ARG A 28 -4.44 15.84 30.39
N THR A 29 -3.49 16.51 31.01
CA THR A 29 -2.74 17.62 30.39
C THR A 29 -1.79 17.11 29.29
N LEU A 30 -1.08 16.00 29.50
CA LEU A 30 -0.27 15.36 28.46
C LEU A 30 -1.12 14.90 27.26
N ASN A 31 -2.29 14.34 27.51
CA ASN A 31 -3.22 13.94 26.45
C ASN A 31 -3.85 15.15 25.73
N SER A 32 -4.05 16.28 26.41
CA SER A 32 -4.56 17.51 25.80
C SER A 32 -3.49 18.27 25.02
N GLU A 33 -2.23 18.18 25.41
CA GLU A 33 -1.09 18.74 24.65
C GLU A 33 -0.77 17.89 23.41
N GLU A 34 -0.89 16.56 23.50
CA GLU A 34 -0.72 15.64 22.35
C GLU A 34 -1.81 15.84 21.29
N ASP A 35 -3.02 16.25 21.69
CA ASP A 35 -4.13 16.58 20.77
C ASP A 35 -3.96 17.99 20.14
N SER A 36 -3.09 18.84 20.69
CA SER A 36 -2.82 20.20 20.19
C SER A 36 -1.66 20.29 19.18
N ASP A 37 -0.78 19.28 19.10
CA ASP A 37 0.33 19.26 18.14
C ASP A 37 -0.16 18.84 16.73
N PRO A 38 -0.18 19.75 15.73
CA PRO A 38 -0.64 19.44 14.38
C PRO A 38 0.20 18.36 13.69
N GLU A 39 1.44 18.09 14.14
CA GLU A 39 2.28 17.03 13.63
C GLU A 39 1.85 15.64 14.10
N LEU A 40 1.11 15.54 15.21
CA LEU A 40 0.63 14.29 15.79
C LEU A 40 -0.86 14.02 15.51
N LYS A 41 -1.51 14.84 14.72
CA LYS A 41 -2.94 14.73 14.38
C LYS A 41 -3.26 13.34 13.82
N LEU A 42 -4.36 12.75 14.31
CA LEU A 42 -4.91 11.48 13.82
C LEU A 42 -6.34 11.69 13.29
N PRO A 43 -6.75 10.95 12.24
CA PRO A 43 -8.12 10.98 11.78
C PRO A 43 -9.05 10.36 12.82
N LYS A 44 -10.35 10.62 12.69
CA LYS A 44 -11.36 9.99 13.57
C LYS A 44 -11.18 8.47 13.57
N ARG A 45 -11.09 7.87 14.76
CA ARG A 45 -10.82 6.43 14.93
C ARG A 45 -11.78 5.55 14.13
N SER A 46 -13.08 5.90 14.09
CA SER A 46 -14.07 5.14 13.32
C SER A 46 -13.76 5.16 11.81
N SER A 47 -13.48 6.34 11.23
CA SER A 47 -13.12 6.46 9.81
C SER A 47 -11.82 5.73 9.48
N LEU A 48 -10.83 5.80 10.38
CA LEU A 48 -9.56 5.08 10.21
C LEU A 48 -9.79 3.56 10.18
N VAL A 49 -10.55 3.02 11.12
CA VAL A 49 -10.86 1.57 11.17
C VAL A 49 -11.58 1.14 9.89
N ILE A 50 -12.55 1.92 9.41
CA ILE A 50 -13.26 1.66 8.15
C ILE A 50 -12.26 1.58 6.98
N ILE A 51 -11.33 2.52 6.84
CA ILE A 51 -10.35 2.54 5.76
C ILE A 51 -9.37 1.35 5.83
N LEU A 52 -8.90 1.02 7.04
CA LEU A 52 -8.00 -0.13 7.24
C LEU A 52 -8.72 -1.45 6.94
N LEU A 53 -9.99 -1.56 7.34
CA LEU A 53 -10.80 -2.74 7.06
C LEU A 53 -11.11 -2.85 5.56
N ALA A 54 -11.41 -1.73 4.87
CA ALA A 54 -11.54 -1.72 3.41
C ALA A 54 -10.32 -2.31 2.72
N ASN A 55 -9.14 -1.84 3.12
CA ASN A 55 -7.88 -2.32 2.55
C ASN A 55 -7.68 -3.82 2.76
N ALA A 56 -7.95 -4.34 3.95
CA ALA A 56 -7.87 -5.77 4.24
C ALA A 56 -8.90 -6.59 3.45
N LEU A 57 -10.17 -6.14 3.39
CA LEU A 57 -11.24 -6.80 2.63
C LEU A 57 -10.95 -6.83 1.12
N LEU A 58 -10.39 -5.75 0.56
CA LEU A 58 -9.98 -5.72 -0.84
C LEU A 58 -8.91 -6.77 -1.14
N GLN A 59 -7.93 -6.92 -0.25
CA GLN A 59 -6.90 -7.94 -0.42
C GLN A 59 -7.46 -9.35 -0.29
N ILE A 60 -8.31 -9.61 0.71
CA ILE A 60 -9.00 -10.90 0.83
C ILE A 60 -9.81 -11.18 -0.45
N SER A 61 -10.57 -10.20 -0.95
CA SER A 61 -11.39 -10.34 -2.16
C SER A 61 -10.58 -10.59 -3.42
N PHE A 62 -9.36 -10.04 -3.47
CA PHE A 62 -8.45 -10.30 -4.57
C PHE A 62 -7.93 -11.74 -4.54
N PHE A 63 -7.50 -12.20 -3.37
CA PHE A 63 -6.76 -13.45 -3.22
C PHE A 63 -7.63 -14.69 -2.99
N ILE A 64 -8.87 -14.56 -2.52
CA ILE A 64 -9.73 -15.70 -2.14
C ILE A 64 -10.01 -16.64 -3.31
N ILE A 65 -10.04 -16.11 -4.52
CA ILE A 65 -10.31 -16.89 -5.72
C ILE A 65 -9.07 -17.55 -6.31
N VAL A 66 -7.86 -17.11 -5.94
CA VAL A 66 -6.60 -17.54 -6.58
C VAL A 66 -6.43 -19.06 -6.46
N SER A 67 -6.78 -19.63 -5.30
CA SER A 67 -6.64 -21.06 -5.02
C SER A 67 -7.51 -21.96 -5.93
N SER A 68 -8.72 -21.52 -6.29
CA SER A 68 -9.71 -22.32 -7.04
C SER A 68 -9.97 -21.82 -8.46
N SER A 69 -9.42 -20.66 -8.86
CA SER A 69 -9.70 -20.01 -10.14
C SER A 69 -9.37 -20.90 -11.34
N ASN A 70 -8.26 -21.66 -11.28
CA ASN A 70 -7.86 -22.54 -12.36
C ASN A 70 -8.87 -23.66 -12.57
N GLU A 71 -9.25 -24.37 -11.52
CA GLU A 71 -10.22 -25.47 -11.62
C GLU A 71 -11.62 -24.97 -12.01
N TYR A 72 -12.03 -23.80 -11.49
CA TYR A 72 -13.30 -23.23 -11.88
C TYR A 72 -13.35 -22.84 -13.35
N ALA A 73 -12.27 -22.25 -13.87
CA ALA A 73 -12.16 -21.93 -15.30
C ALA A 73 -12.20 -23.21 -16.16
N LEU A 74 -11.44 -24.25 -15.79
CA LEU A 74 -11.43 -25.54 -16.49
C LEU A 74 -12.79 -26.22 -16.46
N HIS A 75 -13.50 -26.18 -15.32
CA HIS A 75 -14.86 -26.75 -15.18
C HIS A 75 -15.87 -26.12 -16.16
N LEU A 76 -15.73 -24.83 -16.45
CA LEU A 76 -16.58 -24.12 -17.41
C LEU A 76 -16.03 -24.14 -18.86
N GLY A 77 -15.06 -25.02 -19.17
CA GLY A 77 -14.48 -25.16 -20.50
C GLY A 77 -13.41 -24.13 -20.88
N GLY A 78 -12.88 -23.40 -19.89
CA GLY A 78 -11.78 -22.45 -20.08
C GLY A 78 -10.40 -23.10 -20.02
N THR A 79 -9.36 -22.26 -19.97
CA THR A 79 -7.95 -22.68 -19.92
C THR A 79 -7.27 -22.09 -18.68
N SER A 80 -6.10 -22.64 -18.31
CA SER A 80 -5.27 -22.08 -17.23
C SER A 80 -4.82 -20.64 -17.53
N THR A 81 -4.56 -20.32 -18.81
CA THR A 81 -4.27 -18.94 -19.24
C THR A 81 -5.45 -18.01 -18.97
N PHE A 82 -6.69 -18.47 -19.23
CA PHE A 82 -7.90 -17.72 -18.89
C PHE A 82 -8.01 -17.47 -17.38
N SER A 83 -7.66 -18.47 -16.54
CA SER A 83 -7.58 -18.26 -15.09
C SER A 83 -6.58 -17.16 -14.72
N GLY A 84 -5.42 -17.10 -15.37
CA GLY A 84 -4.46 -16.00 -15.20
C GLY A 84 -5.06 -14.64 -15.55
N VAL A 85 -5.82 -14.56 -16.67
CA VAL A 85 -6.56 -13.32 -17.02
C VAL A 85 -7.56 -12.95 -15.93
N VAL A 86 -8.34 -13.91 -15.43
CA VAL A 86 -9.33 -13.70 -14.35
C VAL A 86 -8.69 -13.16 -13.08
N ILE A 87 -7.47 -13.60 -12.75
CA ILE A 87 -6.72 -13.09 -11.59
C ILE A 87 -6.18 -11.69 -11.86
N GLY A 88 -5.65 -11.40 -13.05
CA GLY A 88 -4.98 -10.14 -13.37
C GLY A 88 -5.90 -8.98 -13.75
N ILE A 89 -7.02 -9.25 -14.43
CA ILE A 89 -7.90 -8.24 -15.03
C ILE A 89 -8.44 -7.18 -14.06
N PRO A 90 -8.70 -7.48 -12.77
CA PRO A 90 -9.17 -6.48 -11.82
C PRO A 90 -8.22 -5.30 -11.66
N THR A 91 -6.92 -5.51 -11.80
CA THR A 91 -5.93 -4.43 -11.67
C THR A 91 -5.97 -3.46 -12.85
N VAL A 92 -6.31 -3.93 -14.07
CA VAL A 92 -6.55 -3.06 -15.23
C VAL A 92 -7.75 -2.15 -14.98
N PHE A 93 -8.87 -2.75 -14.57
CA PHE A 93 -10.11 -1.98 -14.35
C PHE A 93 -10.03 -1.10 -13.10
N SER A 94 -9.22 -1.45 -12.11
CA SER A 94 -8.84 -0.55 -11.02
C SER A 94 -8.15 0.71 -11.55
N GLY A 95 -7.17 0.56 -12.43
CA GLY A 95 -6.48 1.68 -13.07
C GLY A 95 -7.42 2.54 -13.92
N LEU A 96 -8.25 1.91 -14.75
CA LEU A 96 -9.21 2.62 -15.61
C LEU A 96 -10.24 3.41 -14.79
N THR A 97 -10.75 2.82 -13.71
CA THR A 97 -11.73 3.47 -12.82
C THR A 97 -11.12 4.63 -12.06
N LEU A 98 -9.84 4.58 -11.78
CA LEU A 98 -9.14 5.64 -11.08
C LEU A 98 -9.13 6.96 -11.86
N ILE A 99 -9.11 6.90 -13.20
CA ILE A 99 -9.10 8.09 -14.06
C ILE A 99 -10.35 8.96 -13.84
N PRO A 100 -11.59 8.45 -14.04
CA PRO A 100 -12.79 9.25 -13.79
C PRO A 100 -12.93 9.59 -12.30
N LEU A 101 -12.58 8.68 -11.39
CA LEU A 101 -12.67 8.97 -9.96
C LEU A 101 -11.83 10.19 -9.58
N MET A 102 -10.59 10.28 -10.05
CA MET A 102 -9.71 11.42 -9.78
C MET A 102 -10.21 12.72 -10.44
N LYS A 103 -10.87 12.62 -11.61
CA LYS A 103 -11.42 13.79 -12.30
C LYS A 103 -12.61 14.40 -11.54
N TYR A 104 -13.43 13.56 -10.93
CA TYR A 104 -14.62 13.99 -10.17
C TYR A 104 -14.38 14.08 -8.66
N ASP A 105 -13.13 13.86 -8.23
CA ASP A 105 -12.73 13.89 -6.83
C ASP A 105 -12.72 15.34 -6.31
N ARG A 106 -13.61 15.63 -5.38
CA ARG A 106 -13.67 16.89 -4.62
C ARG A 106 -12.87 16.81 -3.30
N GLY A 107 -11.95 15.86 -3.19
CA GLY A 107 -11.14 15.67 -2.00
C GLY A 107 -11.78 14.81 -0.90
N GLY A 108 -12.98 14.26 -1.13
CA GLY A 108 -13.66 13.34 -0.22
C GLY A 108 -13.32 11.87 -0.50
N TYR A 109 -13.66 10.99 0.42
CA TYR A 109 -13.41 9.54 0.34
C TYR A 109 -14.70 8.71 0.23
N GLY A 110 -15.85 9.31 0.58
CA GLY A 110 -17.14 8.63 0.63
C GLY A 110 -17.60 8.09 -0.71
N LEU A 111 -17.39 8.86 -1.80
CA LEU A 111 -17.74 8.42 -3.16
C LEU A 111 -16.94 7.17 -3.55
N ALA A 112 -15.63 7.16 -3.32
CA ALA A 112 -14.75 6.04 -3.63
C ALA A 112 -15.12 4.79 -2.81
N LEU A 113 -15.47 4.94 -1.52
CA LEU A 113 -15.95 3.85 -0.66
C LEU A 113 -17.26 3.25 -1.16
N ASN A 114 -18.23 4.09 -1.54
CA ASN A 114 -19.53 3.62 -2.04
C ASN A 114 -19.38 2.84 -3.36
N ILE A 115 -18.58 3.36 -4.29
CA ILE A 115 -18.27 2.67 -5.55
C ILE A 115 -17.54 1.35 -5.26
N CYS A 116 -16.60 1.33 -4.32
CA CYS A 116 -15.90 0.13 -3.91
C CYS A 116 -16.87 -0.94 -3.40
N CYS A 117 -17.78 -0.61 -2.50
CA CYS A 117 -18.75 -1.55 -1.94
C CYS A 117 -19.70 -2.08 -3.03
N ALA A 118 -20.30 -1.18 -3.82
CA ALA A 118 -21.22 -1.56 -4.88
C ALA A 118 -20.56 -2.45 -5.95
N ALA A 119 -19.35 -2.10 -6.39
CA ALA A 119 -18.60 -2.86 -7.37
C ALA A 119 -18.13 -4.21 -6.82
N SER A 120 -17.73 -4.26 -5.55
CA SER A 120 -17.31 -5.52 -4.92
C SER A 120 -18.47 -6.49 -4.75
N ILE A 121 -19.64 -6.02 -4.28
CA ILE A 121 -20.83 -6.86 -4.13
C ILE A 121 -21.29 -7.38 -5.49
N SER A 122 -21.50 -6.48 -6.45
CA SER A 122 -22.00 -6.86 -7.79
C SER A 122 -21.02 -7.79 -8.50
N GLY A 123 -19.73 -7.53 -8.39
CA GLY A 123 -18.70 -8.38 -8.99
C GLY A 123 -18.64 -9.78 -8.37
N MET A 124 -18.79 -9.90 -7.05
CA MET A 124 -18.85 -11.20 -6.38
C MET A 124 -20.13 -11.98 -6.69
N VAL A 125 -21.28 -11.30 -6.81
CA VAL A 125 -22.54 -11.90 -7.25
C VAL A 125 -22.43 -12.44 -8.68
N LEU A 126 -21.86 -11.67 -9.62
CA LEU A 126 -21.64 -12.12 -11.00
C LEU A 126 -20.71 -13.33 -11.04
N TYR A 127 -19.59 -13.31 -10.28
CA TYR A 127 -18.67 -14.42 -10.20
C TYR A 127 -19.33 -15.69 -9.64
N GLY A 128 -20.10 -15.56 -8.56
CA GLY A 128 -20.84 -16.68 -7.94
C GLY A 128 -21.95 -17.24 -8.83
N SER A 129 -22.56 -16.40 -9.68
CA SER A 129 -23.65 -16.81 -10.59
C SER A 129 -23.15 -17.56 -11.82
N ALA A 130 -21.86 -17.51 -12.15
CA ALA A 130 -21.28 -18.08 -13.36
C ALA A 130 -21.47 -19.60 -13.44
N TYR A 131 -21.40 -20.31 -12.32
CA TYR A 131 -21.63 -21.76 -12.26
C TYR A 131 -23.07 -22.12 -12.66
N LYS A 132 -24.08 -21.42 -12.10
CA LYS A 132 -25.48 -21.64 -12.42
C LYS A 132 -25.79 -21.30 -13.88
N ALA A 133 -25.20 -20.21 -14.39
CA ALA A 133 -25.36 -19.79 -15.76
C ALA A 133 -24.60 -20.68 -16.76
N ASN A 134 -23.70 -21.52 -16.28
CA ASN A 134 -22.76 -22.31 -17.09
C ASN A 134 -22.07 -21.47 -18.17
N TRP A 135 -21.64 -20.26 -17.79
CA TRP A 135 -21.06 -19.29 -18.71
C TRP A 135 -19.72 -18.76 -18.22
N LEU A 136 -18.64 -19.17 -18.89
CA LEU A 136 -17.26 -18.88 -18.54
C LEU A 136 -16.97 -17.37 -18.42
N TYR A 137 -17.46 -16.57 -19.37
CA TYR A 137 -17.17 -15.13 -19.40
C TYR A 137 -17.86 -14.34 -18.28
N LEU A 138 -18.83 -14.94 -17.58
CA LEU A 138 -19.45 -14.29 -16.43
C LEU A 138 -18.47 -14.20 -15.25
N ILE A 139 -17.53 -15.16 -15.13
CA ILE A 139 -16.41 -15.06 -14.19
C ILE A 139 -15.59 -13.79 -14.49
N LEU A 140 -15.24 -13.59 -15.76
CA LEU A 140 -14.45 -12.44 -16.19
C LEU A 140 -15.19 -11.13 -15.94
N LEU A 141 -16.47 -11.06 -16.28
CA LEU A 141 -17.30 -9.89 -16.04
C LEU A 141 -17.40 -9.55 -14.54
N GLY A 142 -17.57 -10.56 -13.69
CA GLY A 142 -17.54 -10.39 -12.24
C GLY A 142 -16.20 -9.83 -11.74
N ARG A 143 -15.09 -10.27 -12.31
CA ARG A 143 -13.75 -9.76 -11.95
C ARG A 143 -13.49 -8.35 -12.47
N ILE A 144 -13.97 -8.02 -13.66
CA ILE A 144 -13.96 -6.66 -14.20
C ILE A 144 -14.69 -5.71 -13.25
N THR A 145 -15.90 -6.09 -12.88
CA THR A 145 -16.74 -5.28 -11.97
C THR A 145 -16.09 -5.14 -10.59
N SER A 146 -15.58 -6.23 -9.99
CA SER A 146 -14.83 -6.15 -8.74
C SER A 146 -13.59 -5.27 -8.87
N GLY A 147 -12.94 -5.28 -10.04
CA GLY A 147 -11.77 -4.46 -10.34
C GLY A 147 -12.02 -2.97 -10.20
N MET A 148 -13.22 -2.49 -10.53
CA MET A 148 -13.60 -1.10 -10.30
C MET A 148 -13.53 -0.73 -8.81
N GLY A 149 -13.92 -1.64 -7.93
CA GLY A 149 -13.81 -1.46 -6.47
C GLY A 149 -12.38 -1.36 -5.99
N PHE A 150 -11.43 -2.03 -6.64
CA PHE A 150 -10.01 -2.02 -6.24
C PHE A 150 -9.31 -0.67 -6.46
N ALA A 151 -9.94 0.29 -7.16
CA ALA A 151 -9.47 1.67 -7.18
C ALA A 151 -9.34 2.27 -5.78
N MET A 152 -10.11 1.77 -4.81
CA MET A 152 -10.04 2.18 -3.40
C MET A 152 -8.68 1.94 -2.75
N TRP A 153 -7.82 1.04 -3.25
CA TRP A 153 -6.46 0.88 -2.73
C TRP A 153 -5.64 2.17 -2.74
N MET A 154 -5.79 2.98 -3.78
CA MET A 154 -5.15 4.29 -3.84
C MET A 154 -5.73 5.25 -2.80
N TYR A 155 -7.06 5.26 -2.64
CA TYR A 155 -7.74 6.10 -1.67
C TYR A 155 -7.42 5.74 -0.22
N CYS A 156 -7.25 4.44 0.09
CA CYS A 156 -6.76 4.01 1.41
C CYS A 156 -5.37 4.60 1.72
N LYS A 157 -4.45 4.55 0.77
CA LYS A 157 -3.10 5.14 0.92
C LYS A 157 -3.17 6.66 1.06
N ARG A 158 -3.99 7.31 0.24
CA ARG A 158 -4.21 8.76 0.28
C ARG A 158 -4.79 9.20 1.62
N PHE A 159 -5.80 8.51 2.16
CA PHE A 159 -6.38 8.81 3.46
C PHE A 159 -5.34 8.79 4.59
N CYS A 160 -4.48 7.77 4.61
CA CYS A 160 -3.43 7.63 5.61
C CYS A 160 -2.28 8.66 5.48
N SER A 161 -2.22 9.39 4.37
CA SER A 161 -1.20 10.43 4.10
C SER A 161 -1.77 11.84 3.93
N ASP A 162 -3.09 12.01 4.05
CA ASP A 162 -3.77 13.29 3.84
C ASP A 162 -3.39 14.32 4.92
N PRO A 163 -2.73 15.43 4.55
CA PRO A 163 -2.28 16.43 5.50
C PRO A 163 -3.42 17.13 6.27
N ARG A 164 -4.65 17.10 5.74
CA ARG A 164 -5.82 17.70 6.40
C ARG A 164 -6.20 16.96 7.68
N ILE A 165 -5.94 15.65 7.75
CA ILE A 165 -6.40 14.79 8.84
C ILE A 165 -5.28 14.00 9.53
N VAL A 166 -4.09 13.91 8.91
CA VAL A 166 -2.96 13.13 9.43
C VAL A 166 -1.71 13.98 9.55
N GLY A 167 -1.22 14.13 10.76
CA GLY A 167 0.05 14.80 11.05
C GLY A 167 1.25 14.05 10.46
N ILE A 168 2.30 14.77 10.09
CA ILE A 168 3.45 14.24 9.34
C ILE A 168 4.12 13.07 10.05
N ARG A 169 4.20 13.08 11.38
CA ARG A 169 4.81 12.03 12.20
C ARG A 169 3.99 10.73 12.24
N ARG A 170 2.67 10.83 12.05
CA ARG A 170 1.75 9.67 12.11
C ARG A 170 1.56 8.97 10.76
N ARG A 171 1.92 9.60 9.63
CA ARG A 171 1.74 9.02 8.28
C ARG A 171 2.44 7.68 8.09
N THR A 172 3.69 7.58 8.58
CA THR A 172 4.48 6.34 8.49
C THR A 172 3.82 5.20 9.28
N LEU A 173 3.28 5.51 10.48
CA LEU A 173 2.57 4.54 11.30
C LEU A 173 1.32 4.02 10.57
N LEU A 174 0.50 4.90 9.99
CA LEU A 174 -0.71 4.52 9.27
C LEU A 174 -0.40 3.73 7.99
N ALA A 175 0.66 4.10 7.27
CA ALA A 175 1.14 3.32 6.13
C ALA A 175 1.56 1.90 6.54
N SER A 176 2.19 1.75 7.70
CA SER A 176 2.53 0.43 8.26
C SER A 176 1.30 -0.41 8.58
N TRP A 177 0.24 0.18 9.12
CA TRP A 177 -1.03 -0.51 9.36
C TRP A 177 -1.71 -0.97 8.05
N LEU A 178 -1.63 -0.18 6.98
CA LEU A 178 -2.09 -0.63 5.65
C LEU A 178 -1.32 -1.85 5.16
N MET A 179 0.00 -1.89 5.38
CA MET A 179 0.82 -3.05 5.03
C MET A 179 0.47 -4.30 5.83
N VAL A 180 0.17 -4.14 7.13
CA VAL A 180 -0.36 -5.24 7.95
C VAL A 180 -1.67 -5.77 7.36
N GLY A 181 -2.61 -4.88 7.00
CA GLY A 181 -3.86 -5.26 6.34
C GLY A 181 -3.64 -6.01 5.02
N ASN A 182 -2.66 -5.59 4.22
CA ASN A 182 -2.29 -6.30 2.99
C ASN A 182 -1.78 -7.72 3.28
N GLY A 183 -0.86 -7.86 4.25
CA GLY A 183 -0.30 -9.17 4.63
C GLY A 183 -1.38 -10.13 5.14
N VAL A 184 -2.30 -9.64 5.98
CA VAL A 184 -3.46 -10.41 6.45
C VAL A 184 -4.31 -10.89 5.26
N GLY A 185 -4.61 -10.01 4.31
CA GLY A 185 -5.40 -10.36 3.14
C GLY A 185 -4.73 -11.37 2.21
N MET A 186 -3.41 -11.24 2.00
CA MET A 186 -2.62 -12.19 1.22
C MET A 186 -2.58 -13.59 1.85
N GLY A 187 -2.58 -13.69 3.18
CA GLY A 187 -2.60 -14.97 3.88
C GLY A 187 -4.01 -15.56 3.97
N LEU A 188 -4.97 -14.77 4.46
CA LEU A 188 -6.35 -15.24 4.68
C LEU A 188 -7.10 -15.50 3.37
N GLY A 189 -6.86 -14.73 2.30
CA GLY A 189 -7.57 -14.88 1.03
C GLY A 189 -7.47 -16.30 0.49
N PRO A 190 -6.27 -16.79 0.09
CA PRO A 190 -6.12 -18.13 -0.46
C PRO A 190 -6.50 -19.24 0.51
N LEU A 191 -6.24 -19.04 1.82
CA LEU A 191 -6.63 -19.98 2.86
C LEU A 191 -8.15 -20.19 2.89
N LEU A 192 -8.91 -19.08 2.99
CA LEU A 192 -10.38 -19.14 2.99
C LEU A 192 -10.92 -19.73 1.68
N GLY A 193 -10.35 -19.35 0.53
CA GLY A 193 -10.72 -19.92 -0.76
C GLY A 193 -10.56 -21.44 -0.80
N GLY A 194 -9.43 -21.94 -0.31
CA GLY A 194 -9.17 -23.38 -0.19
C GLY A 194 -10.09 -24.09 0.81
N ILE A 195 -10.34 -23.46 1.96
CA ILE A 195 -11.26 -24.00 2.99
C ILE A 195 -12.68 -24.13 2.41
N PHE A 196 -13.22 -23.07 1.80
CA PHE A 196 -14.54 -23.12 1.18
C PHE A 196 -14.63 -24.18 0.10
N TYR A 197 -13.59 -24.31 -0.74
CA TYR A 197 -13.53 -25.36 -1.76
C TYR A 197 -13.63 -26.76 -1.15
N LYS A 198 -12.87 -27.04 -0.07
CA LYS A 198 -12.81 -28.36 0.56
C LYS A 198 -14.07 -28.72 1.33
N TYR A 199 -14.57 -27.80 2.18
CA TYR A 199 -15.62 -28.10 3.14
C TYR A 199 -17.03 -27.89 2.59
N VAL A 200 -17.24 -26.95 1.66
CA VAL A 200 -18.51 -26.83 0.93
C VAL A 200 -18.58 -27.90 -0.15
N GLY A 201 -17.47 -28.14 -0.89
CA GLY A 201 -17.34 -29.25 -1.83
C GLY A 201 -18.42 -29.28 -2.91
N PHE A 202 -18.66 -30.50 -3.46
CA PHE A 202 -19.61 -30.77 -4.56
C PHE A 202 -20.54 -31.96 -4.19
N GLY A 203 -20.76 -32.23 -2.90
CA GLY A 203 -21.53 -33.37 -2.43
C GLY A 203 -23.06 -33.25 -2.63
N LYS A 204 -23.79 -34.33 -2.28
CA LYS A 204 -25.27 -34.33 -2.25
C LYS A 204 -25.75 -33.25 -1.27
N GLY A 205 -26.39 -32.20 -1.79
CA GLY A 205 -26.85 -31.05 -1.01
C GLY A 205 -26.20 -29.73 -1.42
N THR A 206 -25.08 -29.76 -2.17
CA THR A 206 -24.53 -28.56 -2.81
C THR A 206 -25.29 -28.32 -4.11
N GLY A 207 -25.95 -27.16 -4.20
CA GLY A 207 -26.74 -26.80 -5.38
C GLY A 207 -25.92 -26.11 -6.48
N HIS A 208 -26.56 -25.87 -7.62
CA HIS A 208 -25.98 -25.08 -8.72
C HIS A 208 -25.57 -23.65 -8.31
N VAL A 209 -26.01 -23.16 -7.17
CA VAL A 209 -25.71 -21.80 -6.67
C VAL A 209 -24.65 -21.82 -5.60
N TRP A 210 -24.64 -22.84 -4.71
CA TRP A 210 -23.76 -22.94 -3.55
C TRP A 210 -22.91 -24.19 -3.62
N ASN A 211 -21.64 -24.02 -3.96
CA ASN A 211 -20.66 -25.11 -4.10
C ASN A 211 -19.25 -24.59 -3.78
N GLY A 212 -18.24 -25.46 -3.86
CA GLY A 212 -16.85 -25.14 -3.56
C GLY A 212 -16.25 -23.99 -4.39
N PHE A 213 -16.74 -23.74 -5.61
CA PHE A 213 -16.26 -22.64 -6.44
C PHE A 213 -16.96 -21.31 -6.13
N THR A 214 -18.25 -21.36 -5.82
CA THR A 214 -19.10 -20.16 -5.73
C THR A 214 -19.25 -19.64 -4.31
N SER A 215 -19.15 -20.51 -3.29
CA SER A 215 -19.33 -20.16 -1.89
C SER A 215 -18.41 -19.03 -1.41
N PRO A 216 -17.11 -18.95 -1.81
CA PRO A 216 -16.26 -17.83 -1.39
C PRO A 216 -16.81 -16.48 -1.87
N ALA A 217 -17.34 -16.44 -3.10
CA ALA A 217 -17.89 -15.22 -3.68
C ALA A 217 -19.18 -14.78 -2.96
N TRP A 218 -20.10 -15.73 -2.68
CA TRP A 218 -21.35 -15.42 -1.97
C TRP A 218 -21.09 -14.91 -0.54
N VAL A 219 -20.16 -15.56 0.19
CA VAL A 219 -19.77 -15.12 1.54
C VAL A 219 -19.19 -13.71 1.49
N LEU A 220 -18.28 -13.44 0.54
CA LEU A 220 -17.70 -12.10 0.40
C LEU A 220 -18.72 -11.05 -0.02
N ALA A 221 -19.68 -11.38 -0.87
CA ALA A 221 -20.78 -10.46 -1.20
C ALA A 221 -21.54 -10.05 0.06
N GLY A 222 -21.85 -11.02 0.93
CA GLY A 222 -22.48 -10.77 2.25
C GLY A 222 -21.61 -9.90 3.17
N VAL A 223 -20.32 -10.21 3.28
CA VAL A 223 -19.37 -9.43 4.09
C VAL A 223 -19.26 -7.98 3.57
N TRP A 224 -19.19 -7.78 2.26
CA TRP A 224 -19.19 -6.44 1.67
C TRP A 224 -20.50 -5.68 1.90
N ALA A 225 -21.64 -6.37 1.89
CA ALA A 225 -22.93 -5.73 2.20
C ALA A 225 -22.98 -5.25 3.66
N VAL A 226 -22.55 -6.10 4.62
CA VAL A 226 -22.44 -5.71 6.03
C VAL A 226 -21.45 -4.56 6.22
N TYR A 227 -20.29 -4.64 5.54
CA TYR A 227 -19.30 -3.57 5.56
C TYR A 227 -19.86 -2.26 4.98
N TRP A 228 -20.66 -2.31 3.91
CA TRP A 228 -21.27 -1.10 3.34
C TRP A 228 -22.24 -0.42 4.31
N VAL A 229 -23.04 -1.20 5.04
CA VAL A 229 -23.88 -0.68 6.13
C VAL A 229 -23.01 -0.01 7.21
N ALA A 230 -21.91 -0.64 7.61
CA ALA A 230 -20.97 -0.07 8.57
C ALA A 230 -20.35 1.26 8.07
N VAL A 231 -20.03 1.37 6.78
CA VAL A 231 -19.56 2.61 6.16
C VAL A 231 -20.61 3.72 6.28
N GLN A 232 -21.90 3.44 6.00
CA GLN A 232 -22.94 4.45 6.08
C GLN A 232 -23.15 4.97 7.51
N ILE A 233 -22.93 4.14 8.53
CA ILE A 233 -23.17 4.50 9.92
C ILE A 233 -21.95 5.21 10.56
N TRP A 234 -20.75 4.70 10.33
CA TRP A 234 -19.56 5.08 11.11
C TRP A 234 -18.53 5.91 10.35
N PHE A 235 -18.57 5.90 9.02
CA PHE A 235 -17.62 6.70 8.24
C PHE A 235 -18.03 8.17 8.26
N LYS A 236 -17.09 9.03 8.64
CA LYS A 236 -17.23 10.49 8.53
C LYS A 236 -16.22 10.96 7.50
N ASP A 237 -16.73 11.50 6.41
CA ASP A 237 -15.90 12.00 5.31
C ASP A 237 -15.12 13.26 5.71
N VAL A 238 -14.09 13.55 4.94
CA VAL A 238 -13.28 14.76 5.09
C VAL A 238 -13.98 15.88 4.32
N PRO A 239 -14.03 17.12 4.86
CA PRO A 239 -14.61 18.25 4.15
C PRO A 239 -13.98 18.42 2.76
N PRO A 240 -14.76 18.83 1.76
CA PRO A 240 -14.22 19.15 0.43
C PRO A 240 -13.09 20.19 0.54
N ILE A 241 -12.19 20.18 -0.43
CA ILE A 241 -11.22 21.26 -0.59
C ILE A 241 -12.02 22.44 -1.11
N GLU A 242 -12.21 23.46 -0.29
CA GLU A 242 -12.70 24.75 -0.76
C GLU A 242 -11.64 25.31 -1.71
N ASP A 243 -12.03 25.53 -2.96
CA ASP A 243 -11.15 26.20 -3.92
C ASP A 243 -10.88 27.61 -3.39
N SER A 244 -9.66 27.84 -2.93
CA SER A 244 -9.18 29.14 -2.46
C SER A 244 -9.22 30.25 -3.54
N ASN A 245 -9.74 29.95 -4.71
CA ASN A 245 -10.00 30.89 -5.79
C ASN A 245 -11.30 31.71 -5.60
N THR A 246 -12.13 31.37 -4.61
CA THR A 246 -13.35 32.14 -4.35
C THR A 246 -13.10 33.35 -3.44
N GLU A 247 -11.97 33.38 -2.71
CA GLU A 247 -11.59 34.56 -1.91
C GLU A 247 -10.99 35.70 -2.74
N ASN A 248 -10.57 35.43 -3.97
CA ASN A 248 -10.08 36.43 -4.92
C ASN A 248 -11.14 36.84 -5.96
N SER A 249 -12.41 36.75 -5.63
CA SER A 249 -13.45 37.40 -6.43
C SER A 249 -13.24 38.91 -6.34
N PRO A 250 -13.24 39.65 -7.48
CA PRO A 250 -13.06 41.11 -7.47
C PRO A 250 -14.04 41.85 -6.55
N GLU A 251 -15.15 41.21 -6.22
CA GLU A 251 -16.17 41.71 -5.29
C GLU A 251 -15.72 41.77 -3.82
N ASN A 252 -14.84 40.85 -3.38
CA ASN A 252 -14.29 40.83 -2.01
C ASN A 252 -13.10 41.82 -1.83
N ILE A 253 -12.42 42.15 -2.92
CA ILE A 253 -11.36 43.18 -2.90
C ILE A 253 -11.98 44.55 -2.75
N GLU A 254 -13.16 44.80 -3.35
CA GLU A 254 -13.88 46.08 -3.24
C GLU A 254 -14.51 46.30 -1.85
N LEU A 255 -14.85 45.23 -1.12
CA LEU A 255 -15.34 45.28 0.23
C LEU A 255 -14.23 45.44 1.28
N ALA A 256 -13.02 44.95 1.02
CA ALA A 256 -11.87 45.11 1.90
C ALA A 256 -11.24 46.51 1.80
N GLU A 257 -11.42 47.20 0.64
CA GLU A 257 -10.91 48.55 0.43
C GLU A 257 -11.85 49.64 0.99
N LYS A 258 -13.09 49.26 1.36
CA LYS A 258 -14.06 50.12 2.06
C LYS A 258 -14.11 49.89 3.59
N GLY A 259 -12.99 49.59 4.20
CA GLY A 259 -12.83 49.65 5.67
C GLY A 259 -12.98 51.08 6.17
N PRO A 260 -13.52 51.32 7.39
CA PRO A 260 -14.03 52.60 7.81
C PRO A 260 -12.90 53.63 7.93
N VAL A 261 -12.95 54.62 7.05
CA VAL A 261 -12.27 55.90 7.25
C VAL A 261 -12.99 56.57 8.42
N GLN A 262 -12.44 56.45 9.60
CA GLN A 262 -12.84 57.33 10.71
C GLN A 262 -12.31 58.71 10.46
N LEU A 263 -13.27 59.60 10.22
CA LEU A 263 -13.12 61.04 10.39
C LEU A 263 -12.44 61.34 11.71
N MET A 264 -11.27 61.96 11.65
CA MET A 264 -10.80 62.84 12.66
C MET A 264 -10.57 64.20 12.03
N GLU A 265 -11.63 64.98 12.10
CA GLU A 265 -11.66 66.40 11.76
C GLU A 265 -11.14 67.18 12.95
N ASP A 266 -10.21 68.05 12.66
CA ASP A 266 -9.98 69.39 13.23
C ASP A 266 -9.80 69.59 14.72
N ARG A 267 -8.60 69.97 15.07
CA ARG A 267 -8.43 71.21 15.92
C ARG A 267 -7.10 71.85 15.62
N SER A 268 -7.23 72.98 14.97
CA SER A 268 -6.26 74.02 14.77
C SER A 268 -5.82 74.68 16.07
N SER A 269 -4.70 75.25 15.98
CA SER A 269 -4.22 76.52 16.48
C SER A 269 -3.09 76.52 17.53
N GLU A 270 -2.11 77.25 17.12
CA GLU A 270 -1.31 78.30 17.72
C GLU A 270 0.12 77.93 18.12
N ASP A 271 1.01 78.46 17.34
CA ASP A 271 2.38 78.94 17.68
C ASP A 271 2.42 79.99 18.78
N PRO A 272 3.56 80.53 19.21
CA PRO A 272 4.98 80.17 19.10
C PRO A 272 5.81 80.43 20.41
N VAL A 273 7.12 80.44 20.22
CA VAL A 273 8.13 81.33 20.94
C VAL A 273 9.09 80.65 21.94
N ASN A 274 10.33 80.62 21.48
CA ASN A 274 11.62 80.94 22.11
C ASN A 274 11.97 80.42 23.51
N ALA A 275 13.10 79.85 23.66
CA ALA A 275 14.36 80.45 24.15
C ALA A 275 15.35 79.41 24.70
N SER A 276 16.50 79.52 24.15
CA SER A 276 17.83 79.47 24.77
C SER A 276 18.09 78.65 26.03
N GLY A 277 19.12 77.86 25.96
CA GLY A 277 20.11 77.99 27.02
C GLY A 277 20.55 76.75 27.73
N THR A 278 21.79 76.49 27.59
CA THR A 278 22.77 75.93 28.54
C THR A 278 23.04 74.46 28.61
N SER A 279 24.21 74.20 28.14
CA SER A 279 25.16 73.12 28.43
C SER A 279 25.16 72.64 29.88
N TYR A 280 25.12 71.30 30.07
CA TYR A 280 25.89 70.66 31.14
C TYR A 280 26.35 69.28 30.69
N ARG A 281 27.63 69.06 30.79
CA ARG A 281 28.45 67.90 30.57
C ARG A 281 28.30 66.97 31.78
N HIS A 282 27.87 65.67 31.60
CA HIS A 282 28.28 64.63 32.55
C HIS A 282 28.27 63.26 31.99
N HIS A 283 29.41 62.66 32.07
CA HIS A 283 29.81 61.25 32.27
C HIS A 283 29.07 60.09 31.60
N THR A 284 29.86 59.46 30.79
CA THR A 284 29.81 58.11 30.20
C THR A 284 29.45 56.98 31.15
N HIS A 285 28.37 56.26 30.82
CA HIS A 285 28.21 54.84 31.13
C HIS A 285 27.87 54.10 29.82
N PRO A 286 28.51 52.95 29.54
CA PRO A 286 28.20 52.20 28.31
C PRO A 286 26.86 51.51 28.42
N SER A 287 25.95 51.86 27.53
CA SER A 287 24.67 51.16 27.34
C SER A 287 24.85 49.82 26.67
N PRO A 288 24.06 48.79 27.03
CA PRO A 288 24.08 47.50 26.34
C PRO A 288 23.60 47.63 24.88
N PRO A 289 24.10 46.78 23.95
CA PRO A 289 23.74 46.87 22.55
C PRO A 289 22.24 46.64 22.35
N SER A 290 21.58 47.55 21.67
CA SER A 290 20.21 47.45 21.21
C SER A 290 20.04 46.21 20.30
N PRO A 291 18.93 45.45 20.40
CA PRO A 291 18.66 44.40 19.46
C PRO A 291 18.47 44.99 18.06
N SER A 292 19.33 44.60 17.16
CA SER A 292 19.22 44.93 15.75
C SER A 292 17.86 44.49 15.23
N THR A 293 17.02 45.43 14.87
CA THR A 293 15.80 45.25 14.09
C THR A 293 16.21 44.58 12.77
N VAL A 294 16.03 43.29 12.71
CA VAL A 294 16.09 42.52 11.44
C VAL A 294 14.88 43.01 10.63
N SER A 295 15.11 43.89 9.69
CA SER A 295 14.14 44.24 8.66
C SER A 295 13.65 42.92 8.01
N PRO A 296 12.33 42.74 7.81
CA PRO A 296 11.84 41.59 7.10
C PRO A 296 12.43 41.66 5.68
N ARG A 297 13.38 40.75 5.39
CA ARG A 297 13.90 40.53 4.05
C ARG A 297 12.70 40.24 3.17
N SER A 298 12.37 41.14 2.26
CA SER A 298 11.43 40.89 1.17
C SER A 298 11.76 39.54 0.58
N PRO A 299 10.76 38.65 0.37
CA PRO A 299 11.02 37.38 -0.29
C PRO A 299 11.60 37.71 -1.67
N THR A 300 12.86 37.36 -1.84
CA THR A 300 13.50 37.38 -3.15
C THR A 300 12.58 36.61 -4.09
N PRO A 301 12.23 37.12 -5.29
CA PRO A 301 11.39 36.41 -6.22
C PRO A 301 12.04 35.06 -6.45
N SER A 302 11.35 34.01 -5.98
CA SER A 302 11.77 32.64 -6.15
C SER A 302 12.01 32.42 -7.63
N ASN A 303 13.25 32.13 -7.99
CA ASN A 303 13.62 31.62 -9.30
C ASN A 303 12.52 30.67 -9.76
N ILE A 304 11.91 30.95 -10.90
CA ILE A 304 11.05 30.02 -11.63
C ILE A 304 11.94 28.82 -11.90
N HIS A 305 11.96 27.89 -10.96
CA HIS A 305 12.72 26.66 -11.06
C HIS A 305 12.13 25.94 -12.28
N ASN A 306 12.93 25.80 -13.29
CA ASN A 306 12.62 24.99 -14.46
C ASN A 306 12.17 23.61 -13.96
N ASP A 307 10.88 23.33 -14.02
CA ASP A 307 10.24 22.06 -13.60
C ASP A 307 10.66 20.86 -14.48
N ARG A 308 11.72 21.04 -15.27
CA ARG A 308 12.26 20.02 -16.17
C ARG A 308 13.20 19.12 -15.39
N LEU A 309 12.87 17.84 -15.38
CA LEU A 309 13.73 16.79 -14.82
C LEU A 309 14.99 16.65 -15.67
N GLU A 310 16.13 16.51 -15.01
CA GLU A 310 17.39 16.16 -15.65
C GLU A 310 17.36 14.72 -16.20
N LEU A 311 18.19 14.44 -17.21
CA LEU A 311 18.27 13.11 -17.84
C LEU A 311 18.55 11.99 -16.80
N GLY A 312 19.42 12.26 -15.82
CA GLY A 312 19.72 11.33 -14.72
C GLY A 312 18.53 11.03 -13.82
N GLN A 313 17.67 12.01 -13.57
CA GLN A 313 16.44 11.83 -12.82
C GLN A 313 15.43 10.98 -13.60
N TRP A 314 15.26 11.22 -14.91
CA TRP A 314 14.42 10.40 -15.77
C TRP A 314 14.90 8.95 -15.83
N ALA A 315 16.20 8.71 -15.94
CA ALA A 315 16.77 7.37 -15.90
C ALA A 315 16.48 6.67 -14.57
N SER A 316 16.55 7.39 -13.44
CA SER A 316 16.16 6.86 -12.13
C SER A 316 14.68 6.54 -12.04
N VAL A 317 13.80 7.41 -12.57
CA VAL A 317 12.35 7.18 -12.63
C VAL A 317 12.03 5.91 -13.41
N ILE A 318 12.62 5.75 -14.60
CA ILE A 318 12.43 4.56 -15.45
C ILE A 318 12.89 3.30 -14.70
N CYS A 319 14.07 3.34 -14.06
CA CYS A 319 14.58 2.21 -13.29
C CYS A 319 13.64 1.82 -12.15
N ILE A 320 13.15 2.80 -11.38
CA ILE A 320 12.24 2.55 -10.24
C ILE A 320 10.88 2.00 -10.74
N CYS A 321 10.32 2.57 -11.81
CA CYS A 321 9.10 2.07 -12.43
C CYS A 321 9.28 0.65 -12.99
N TRP A 322 10.46 0.33 -13.54
CA TRP A 322 10.80 -1.03 -13.97
C TRP A 322 10.76 -2.02 -12.80
N PHE A 323 11.40 -1.70 -11.67
CA PHE A 323 11.36 -2.57 -10.50
C PHE A 323 9.95 -2.69 -9.91
N ALA A 324 9.16 -1.63 -9.91
CA ALA A 324 7.77 -1.66 -9.50
C ALA A 324 6.97 -2.62 -10.38
N MET A 325 7.10 -2.52 -11.69
CA MET A 325 6.47 -3.42 -12.67
C MET A 325 6.98 -4.86 -12.53
N ALA A 326 8.31 -5.06 -12.51
CA ALA A 326 8.94 -6.38 -12.47
C ALA A 326 8.58 -7.15 -11.19
N SER A 327 8.59 -6.49 -10.03
CA SER A 327 8.22 -7.13 -8.75
C SER A 327 6.79 -7.64 -8.78
N PHE A 328 5.84 -6.84 -9.26
CA PHE A 328 4.44 -7.27 -9.35
C PHE A 328 4.18 -8.25 -10.50
N PHE A 329 4.99 -8.20 -11.57
CA PHE A 329 4.96 -9.22 -12.63
C PHE A 329 5.30 -10.60 -12.05
N ILE A 330 6.43 -10.71 -11.36
CA ILE A 330 6.91 -11.99 -10.84
C ILE A 330 5.99 -12.51 -9.73
N LEU A 331 5.57 -11.65 -8.79
CA LEU A 331 4.61 -12.04 -7.75
C LEU A 331 3.29 -12.51 -8.37
N GLY A 332 2.74 -11.76 -9.33
CA GLY A 332 1.49 -12.13 -10.01
C GLY A 332 1.61 -13.42 -10.82
N ALA A 333 2.76 -13.63 -11.45
CA ALA A 333 3.04 -14.85 -12.20
C ALA A 333 3.08 -16.08 -11.28
N TRP A 334 3.83 -16.03 -10.19
CA TRP A 334 3.92 -17.15 -9.25
C TRP A 334 2.59 -17.45 -8.57
N GLU A 335 1.86 -16.44 -8.11
CA GLU A 335 0.56 -16.62 -7.46
C GLU A 335 -0.47 -17.28 -8.39
N ALA A 336 -0.47 -16.93 -9.67
CA ALA A 336 -1.34 -17.56 -10.65
C ALA A 336 -0.84 -18.96 -11.08
N ASN A 337 0.49 -19.18 -11.09
CA ASN A 337 1.09 -20.43 -11.54
C ASN A 337 1.06 -21.54 -10.48
N ILE A 338 1.19 -21.21 -9.19
CA ILE A 338 1.25 -22.22 -8.10
C ILE A 338 0.08 -23.20 -8.15
N PRO A 339 -1.19 -22.78 -8.23
CA PRO A 339 -2.31 -23.70 -8.36
C PRO A 339 -2.26 -24.54 -9.65
N VAL A 340 -1.83 -23.92 -10.76
CA VAL A 340 -1.76 -24.57 -12.07
C VAL A 340 -0.64 -25.61 -12.11
N TYR A 341 0.57 -25.22 -11.77
CA TYR A 341 1.73 -26.12 -11.75
C TYR A 341 1.57 -27.23 -10.72
N GLY A 342 1.08 -26.90 -9.52
CA GLY A 342 0.86 -27.86 -8.46
C GLY A 342 -0.20 -28.90 -8.78
N SER A 343 -1.24 -28.57 -9.57
CA SER A 343 -2.27 -29.53 -9.99
C SER A 343 -1.80 -30.47 -11.10
N VAL A 344 -0.93 -29.99 -11.99
CA VAL A 344 -0.43 -30.79 -13.13
C VAL A 344 0.79 -31.64 -12.76
N ASN A 345 1.59 -31.20 -11.78
CA ASN A 345 2.76 -31.94 -11.33
C ASN A 345 2.36 -33.20 -10.55
N PRO A 346 2.70 -34.42 -11.02
CA PRO A 346 2.25 -35.66 -10.38
C PRO A 346 2.79 -35.88 -8.96
N HIS A 347 3.90 -35.23 -8.60
CA HIS A 347 4.47 -35.33 -7.26
C HIS A 347 3.83 -34.36 -6.25
N LEU A 348 3.29 -33.22 -6.74
CA LEU A 348 2.64 -32.23 -5.90
C LEU A 348 1.15 -32.49 -5.74
N ASN A 349 0.47 -32.79 -6.85
CA ASN A 349 -0.96 -33.10 -6.93
C ASN A 349 -1.84 -32.18 -6.07
N PHE A 350 -1.62 -30.84 -6.20
CA PHE A 350 -2.30 -29.87 -5.39
C PHE A 350 -3.78 -29.78 -5.74
N THR A 351 -4.63 -29.98 -4.76
CA THR A 351 -6.01 -29.51 -4.78
C THR A 351 -6.05 -27.99 -4.52
N PRO A 352 -7.15 -27.28 -4.83
CA PRO A 352 -7.31 -25.87 -4.47
C PRO A 352 -7.09 -25.59 -2.98
N PHE A 353 -7.43 -26.54 -2.11
CA PHE A 353 -7.16 -26.45 -0.68
C PHE A 353 -5.65 -26.48 -0.38
N ALA A 354 -4.92 -27.41 -1.00
CA ALA A 354 -3.46 -27.50 -0.83
C ALA A 354 -2.75 -26.25 -1.39
N ALA A 355 -3.16 -25.79 -2.58
CA ALA A 355 -2.64 -24.57 -3.19
C ALA A 355 -2.93 -23.33 -2.32
N GLY A 356 -4.14 -23.21 -1.77
CA GLY A 356 -4.53 -22.15 -0.87
C GLY A 356 -3.69 -22.13 0.41
N ASN A 357 -3.49 -23.29 1.04
CA ASN A 357 -2.63 -23.42 2.22
C ASN A 357 -1.18 -23.09 1.91
N PHE A 358 -0.66 -23.54 0.77
CA PHE A 358 0.71 -23.28 0.32
C PHE A 358 0.97 -21.77 0.18
N LEU A 359 0.07 -21.03 -0.46
CA LEU A 359 0.13 -19.58 -0.59
C LEU A 359 0.00 -18.88 0.78
N ALA A 360 -0.93 -19.33 1.62
CA ALA A 360 -1.18 -18.76 2.94
C ALA A 360 0.00 -18.92 3.88
N ILE A 361 0.61 -20.11 3.92
CA ILE A 361 1.80 -20.38 4.75
C ILE A 361 2.97 -19.54 4.25
N GLY A 362 3.13 -19.38 2.93
CA GLY A 362 4.16 -18.51 2.34
C GLY A 362 3.99 -17.04 2.78
N ALA A 363 2.77 -16.51 2.71
CA ALA A 363 2.47 -15.16 3.17
C ALA A 363 2.72 -14.99 4.68
N LEU A 364 2.30 -15.95 5.50
CA LEU A 364 2.51 -15.96 6.94
C LEU A 364 4.00 -16.03 7.30
N ALA A 365 4.77 -16.85 6.59
CA ALA A 365 6.21 -16.94 6.77
C ALA A 365 6.96 -15.65 6.40
N CYS A 366 6.46 -14.88 5.41
CA CYS A 366 7.04 -13.58 5.04
C CYS A 366 6.74 -12.48 6.07
N PHE A 367 5.67 -12.59 6.84
CA PHE A 367 5.17 -11.53 7.71
C PHE A 367 6.18 -11.02 8.76
N PRO A 368 6.91 -11.87 9.52
CA PRO A 368 7.95 -11.41 10.44
C PRO A 368 9.04 -10.58 9.75
N PHE A 369 9.43 -10.97 8.54
CA PHE A 369 10.46 -10.27 7.76
C PHE A 369 9.97 -8.89 7.29
N PHE A 370 8.68 -8.74 6.98
CA PHE A 370 8.10 -7.44 6.66
C PHE A 370 8.11 -6.51 7.88
N ILE A 371 7.83 -7.04 9.08
CA ILE A 371 7.93 -6.26 10.32
C ILE A 371 9.38 -5.83 10.55
N ILE A 372 10.34 -6.74 10.42
CA ILE A 372 11.77 -6.42 10.54
C ILE A 372 12.17 -5.35 9.51
N ASN A 373 11.70 -5.47 8.26
CA ASN A 373 11.99 -4.50 7.21
C ASN A 373 11.49 -3.09 7.56
N VAL A 374 10.34 -2.94 8.23
CA VAL A 374 9.84 -1.63 8.69
C VAL A 374 10.83 -0.94 9.63
N PHE A 375 11.48 -1.68 10.52
CA PHE A 375 12.51 -1.14 11.40
C PHE A 375 13.83 -0.87 10.68
N LEU A 376 14.19 -1.74 9.72
CA LEU A 376 15.46 -1.65 8.99
C LEU A 376 15.48 -0.48 7.99
N VAL A 377 14.37 -0.21 7.32
CA VAL A 377 14.24 0.88 6.32
C VAL A 377 14.59 2.25 6.89
N ARG A 378 14.41 2.46 8.19
CA ARG A 378 14.84 3.71 8.84
C ARG A 378 16.36 3.88 8.93
N ARG A 379 17.13 2.79 8.84
CA ARG A 379 18.61 2.78 9.01
C ARG A 379 19.36 2.53 7.71
N VAL A 380 18.71 1.94 6.71
CA VAL A 380 19.31 1.52 5.45
C VAL A 380 18.80 2.39 4.31
N GLN A 381 19.67 2.76 3.37
CA GLN A 381 19.24 3.50 2.18
C GLN A 381 18.33 2.63 1.29
N ASP A 382 17.27 3.22 0.76
CA ASP A 382 16.25 2.54 -0.06
C ASP A 382 16.86 1.75 -1.23
N ARG A 383 17.94 2.25 -1.85
CA ARG A 383 18.63 1.55 -2.96
C ARG A 383 19.23 0.20 -2.56
N TYR A 384 19.75 0.06 -1.32
CA TYR A 384 20.27 -1.22 -0.84
C TYR A 384 19.14 -2.20 -0.55
N THR A 385 18.04 -1.73 0.01
CA THR A 385 16.84 -2.54 0.25
C THR A 385 16.23 -3.04 -1.07
N LEU A 386 16.17 -2.16 -2.10
CA LEU A 386 15.72 -2.52 -3.44
C LEU A 386 16.57 -3.64 -4.03
N MET A 387 17.90 -3.46 -4.01
CA MET A 387 18.84 -4.43 -4.59
C MET A 387 18.89 -5.72 -3.80
N PHE A 388 18.84 -5.66 -2.47
CA PHE A 388 18.76 -6.85 -1.62
C PHE A 388 17.52 -7.69 -1.96
N GLY A 389 16.36 -7.07 -2.03
CA GLY A 389 15.12 -7.76 -2.38
C GLY A 389 15.18 -8.38 -3.79
N ALA A 390 15.62 -7.60 -4.78
CA ALA A 390 15.74 -8.08 -6.15
C ALA A 390 16.78 -9.21 -6.29
N SER A 391 17.90 -9.13 -5.57
CA SER A 391 18.94 -10.17 -5.58
C SER A 391 18.47 -11.45 -4.90
N LEU A 392 17.75 -11.34 -3.77
CA LEU A 392 17.18 -12.49 -3.08
C LEU A 392 16.16 -13.23 -3.97
N GLY A 393 15.21 -12.48 -4.54
CA GLY A 393 14.21 -13.04 -5.44
C GLY A 393 14.84 -13.61 -6.73
N GLY A 394 15.79 -12.87 -7.32
CA GLY A 394 16.52 -13.32 -8.52
C GLY A 394 17.33 -14.58 -8.29
N ALA A 395 18.03 -14.70 -7.15
CA ALA A 395 18.75 -15.91 -6.77
C ALA A 395 17.79 -17.11 -6.62
N ALA A 396 16.62 -16.89 -6.02
CA ALA A 396 15.61 -17.94 -5.89
C ALA A 396 15.08 -18.42 -7.25
N LEU A 397 14.88 -17.51 -8.22
CA LEU A 397 14.50 -17.86 -9.59
C LEU A 397 15.58 -18.70 -10.29
N VAL A 398 16.85 -18.33 -10.11
CA VAL A 398 17.99 -19.09 -10.67
C VAL A 398 18.04 -20.48 -10.04
N ILE A 399 17.93 -20.58 -8.71
CA ILE A 399 17.91 -21.87 -8.00
C ILE A 399 16.74 -22.74 -8.53
N PHE A 400 15.55 -22.16 -8.67
CA PHE A 400 14.40 -22.88 -9.20
C PHE A 400 14.63 -23.36 -10.64
N SER A 401 15.26 -22.54 -11.50
CA SER A 401 15.63 -22.93 -12.86
C SER A 401 16.62 -24.11 -12.90
N VAL A 402 17.60 -24.10 -11.98
CA VAL A 402 18.56 -25.21 -11.84
C VAL A 402 17.84 -26.48 -11.39
N LEU A 403 16.96 -26.41 -10.39
CA LEU A 403 16.17 -27.55 -9.91
C LEU A 403 15.30 -28.13 -11.04
N LEU A 404 14.66 -27.29 -11.87
CA LEU A 404 13.91 -27.73 -13.06
C LEU A 404 14.79 -28.46 -14.08
N SER A 405 16.04 -28.05 -14.24
CA SER A 405 16.99 -28.66 -15.17
C SER A 405 17.45 -30.01 -14.65
N LEU A 406 17.72 -30.14 -13.36
CA LEU A 406 18.11 -31.41 -12.73
C LEU A 406 16.99 -32.44 -12.78
N ASP A 407 15.73 -32.04 -12.58
CA ASP A 407 14.56 -32.91 -12.65
C ASP A 407 14.38 -33.49 -14.05
N LYS A 408 14.58 -32.70 -15.12
CA LYS A 408 14.56 -33.17 -16.51
C LYS A 408 15.65 -34.20 -16.79
N THR A 409 16.83 -34.00 -16.25
CA THR A 409 17.96 -34.91 -16.47
C THR A 409 17.73 -36.25 -15.77
N ALA A 410 17.11 -36.23 -14.58
CA ALA A 410 16.78 -37.42 -13.82
C ALA A 410 15.64 -38.25 -14.45
N SER A 411 14.67 -37.59 -15.10
CA SER A 411 13.58 -38.29 -15.80
C SER A 411 14.05 -39.05 -17.07
N GLY A 412 15.20 -38.73 -17.61
CA GLY A 412 15.79 -39.36 -18.79
C GLY A 412 16.59 -40.65 -18.52
N GLY A 413 16.81 -41.04 -17.26
CA GLY A 413 17.58 -42.23 -16.92
C GLY A 413 17.44 -42.64 -15.46
N SER A 414 16.84 -43.83 -15.27
CA SER A 414 16.90 -44.65 -14.04
C SER A 414 16.45 -44.04 -12.70
N ASN A 415 15.63 -44.78 -12.01
CA ASN A 415 15.02 -44.63 -10.68
C ASN A 415 15.95 -44.16 -9.54
N ASN A 416 16.40 -42.94 -9.57
CA ASN A 416 17.16 -42.36 -8.45
C ASN A 416 16.21 -41.67 -7.49
N TRP A 417 15.97 -42.28 -6.34
CA TRP A 417 15.17 -41.73 -5.22
C TRP A 417 15.62 -40.35 -4.76
N VAL A 418 16.88 -39.97 -5.01
CA VAL A 418 17.45 -38.63 -4.68
C VAL A 418 16.80 -37.53 -5.53
N SER A 419 16.47 -37.81 -6.81
CA SER A 419 15.85 -36.82 -7.69
C SER A 419 14.39 -36.54 -7.32
N SER A 420 13.67 -37.51 -6.75
CA SER A 420 12.30 -37.32 -6.29
C SER A 420 12.20 -36.51 -4.96
N GLN A 421 13.30 -36.44 -4.22
CA GLN A 421 13.37 -35.71 -2.94
C GLN A 421 13.91 -34.27 -3.08
N ILE A 422 14.77 -34.02 -4.06
CA ILE A 422 15.47 -32.73 -4.22
C ILE A 422 14.98 -31.95 -5.45
N GLY A 423 14.33 -32.62 -6.41
CA GLY A 423 13.75 -31.97 -7.57
C GLY A 423 12.56 -31.05 -7.23
N VAL A 424 12.12 -30.27 -8.21
CA VAL A 424 10.97 -29.35 -8.06
C VAL A 424 9.66 -30.12 -7.80
N GLY A 425 9.67 -31.44 -7.94
CA GLY A 425 8.62 -32.34 -7.50
C GLY A 425 8.45 -32.43 -5.98
N SER A 426 9.42 -31.95 -5.17
CA SER A 426 9.26 -31.91 -3.72
C SER A 426 8.58 -30.61 -3.28
N ALA A 427 7.47 -30.73 -2.56
CA ALA A 427 6.73 -29.58 -2.01
C ALA A 427 7.61 -28.63 -1.14
N PRO A 428 8.54 -29.13 -0.29
CA PRO A 428 9.44 -28.26 0.48
C PRO A 428 10.38 -27.42 -0.39
N ALA A 429 10.99 -27.98 -1.43
CA ALA A 429 11.90 -27.26 -2.30
C ALA A 429 11.15 -26.17 -3.09
N PHE A 430 9.97 -26.50 -3.60
CA PHE A 430 9.09 -25.56 -4.27
C PHE A 430 8.66 -24.43 -3.33
N PHE A 431 8.33 -24.75 -2.07
CA PHE A 431 7.96 -23.78 -1.06
C PHE A 431 9.11 -22.81 -0.74
N ILE A 432 10.33 -23.31 -0.55
CA ILE A 432 11.51 -22.48 -0.26
C ILE A 432 11.76 -21.49 -1.41
N CYS A 433 11.68 -21.97 -2.66
CA CYS A 433 11.83 -21.08 -3.82
C CYS A 433 10.71 -20.03 -3.86
N TRP A 434 9.46 -20.42 -3.67
CA TRP A 434 8.33 -19.49 -3.61
C TRP A 434 8.49 -18.47 -2.49
N PHE A 435 8.80 -18.93 -1.29
CA PHE A 435 9.02 -18.06 -0.13
C PHE A 435 10.10 -17.00 -0.40
N ALA A 436 11.24 -17.41 -0.96
CA ALA A 436 12.34 -16.50 -1.25
C ALA A 436 12.00 -15.51 -2.38
N VAL A 437 11.27 -15.95 -3.41
CA VAL A 437 10.73 -15.09 -4.47
C VAL A 437 9.73 -14.09 -3.88
N ALA A 438 8.76 -14.56 -3.10
CA ALA A 438 7.74 -13.73 -2.49
C ALA A 438 8.36 -12.70 -1.54
N LEU A 439 9.28 -13.12 -0.67
CA LEU A 439 9.97 -12.23 0.27
C LEU A 439 10.81 -11.18 -0.48
N GLY A 440 11.63 -11.62 -1.44
CA GLY A 440 12.55 -10.76 -2.17
C GLY A 440 11.82 -9.65 -2.94
N PHE A 441 10.85 -10.01 -3.78
CA PHE A 441 10.14 -9.02 -4.61
C PHE A 441 9.16 -8.16 -3.83
N ASN A 442 8.58 -8.64 -2.72
CA ASN A 442 7.82 -7.78 -1.82
C ASN A 442 8.71 -6.75 -1.13
N ILE A 443 9.90 -7.13 -0.63
CA ILE A 443 10.87 -6.18 -0.06
C ILE A 443 11.28 -5.14 -1.12
N ALA A 444 11.61 -5.56 -2.34
CA ALA A 444 11.96 -4.66 -3.43
C ALA A 444 10.83 -3.67 -3.74
N SER A 445 9.58 -4.14 -3.78
CA SER A 445 8.41 -3.30 -4.11
C SER A 445 8.11 -2.25 -3.04
N THR A 446 8.40 -2.51 -1.76
CA THR A 446 8.06 -1.59 -0.66
C THR A 446 8.78 -0.26 -0.76
N VAL A 447 10.00 -0.23 -1.28
CA VAL A 447 10.84 0.98 -1.35
C VAL A 447 10.66 1.77 -2.65
N THR A 448 10.00 1.21 -3.67
CA THR A 448 9.85 1.87 -4.98
C THR A 448 9.14 3.21 -4.87
N MET A 449 8.07 3.30 -4.07
CA MET A 449 7.32 4.54 -3.87
C MET A 449 8.14 5.60 -3.12
N SER A 450 8.81 5.20 -2.03
CA SER A 450 9.67 6.10 -1.24
C SER A 450 10.83 6.62 -2.09
N LEU A 451 11.48 5.74 -2.84
CA LEU A 451 12.60 6.09 -3.67
C LEU A 451 12.20 7.06 -4.79
N LEU A 452 11.05 6.82 -5.46
CA LEU A 452 10.56 7.71 -6.50
C LEU A 452 10.20 9.11 -5.96
N SER A 453 9.51 9.17 -4.82
CA SER A 453 9.14 10.46 -4.21
C SER A 453 10.34 11.29 -3.76
N LYS A 454 11.48 10.65 -3.47
CA LYS A 454 12.75 11.32 -3.10
C LYS A 454 13.55 11.80 -4.32
N GLN A 455 13.31 11.24 -5.51
CA GLN A 455 13.99 11.62 -6.77
C GLN A 455 13.30 12.77 -7.49
N LEU A 456 12.03 12.99 -7.24
CA LEU A 456 11.23 14.01 -7.90
C LEU A 456 11.21 15.32 -7.07
N PRO A 457 11.04 16.49 -7.73
CA PRO A 457 10.90 17.75 -7.03
C PRO A 457 9.76 17.73 -6.02
N ALA A 458 9.95 18.34 -4.85
CA ALA A 458 8.98 18.35 -3.74
C ALA A 458 7.77 19.26 -4.02
N THR A 459 7.26 19.30 -5.24
CA THR A 459 6.05 20.04 -5.60
C THR A 459 4.81 19.15 -5.49
N VAL A 460 3.66 19.77 -5.21
CA VAL A 460 2.37 19.06 -5.07
C VAL A 460 2.04 18.25 -6.33
N ARG A 461 2.35 18.79 -7.51
CA ARG A 461 2.15 18.14 -8.80
C ARG A 461 2.95 16.84 -8.93
N TRP A 462 4.26 16.86 -8.63
CA TRP A 462 5.12 15.69 -8.74
C TRP A 462 4.83 14.64 -7.67
N ASN A 463 4.38 15.06 -6.48
CA ASN A 463 3.97 14.11 -5.42
C ASN A 463 2.77 13.26 -5.82
N GLY A 464 1.76 13.86 -6.44
CA GLY A 464 0.62 13.11 -6.99
C GLY A 464 1.05 12.21 -8.15
N MET A 465 1.88 12.73 -9.06
CA MET A 465 2.31 12.02 -10.26
C MET A 465 3.20 10.81 -9.94
N SER A 466 4.08 10.89 -8.92
CA SER A 466 4.91 9.77 -8.47
C SER A 466 4.06 8.58 -8.01
N SER A 467 3.01 8.84 -7.23
CA SER A 467 2.09 7.80 -6.77
C SER A 467 1.37 7.11 -7.93
N VAL A 468 0.93 7.88 -8.90
CA VAL A 468 0.26 7.38 -10.11
C VAL A 468 1.22 6.53 -10.94
N MET A 469 2.45 7.01 -11.20
CA MET A 469 3.44 6.28 -12.01
C MET A 469 3.78 4.91 -11.40
N VAL A 470 4.07 4.84 -10.10
CA VAL A 470 4.34 3.56 -9.41
C VAL A 470 3.11 2.66 -9.45
N GLN A 471 1.91 3.21 -9.19
CA GLN A 471 0.70 2.41 -9.14
C GLN A 471 0.34 1.80 -10.51
N TYR A 472 0.47 2.55 -11.61
CA TYR A 472 0.26 2.00 -12.94
C TYR A 472 1.34 0.98 -13.33
N SER A 473 2.60 1.19 -12.94
CA SER A 473 3.66 0.20 -13.12
C SER A 473 3.33 -1.11 -12.39
N ASN A 474 2.85 -1.02 -11.13
CA ASN A 474 2.40 -2.17 -10.36
C ASN A 474 1.23 -2.90 -11.05
N TYR A 475 0.24 -2.16 -11.54
CA TYR A 475 -0.93 -2.75 -12.22
C TYR A 475 -0.51 -3.45 -13.52
N LEU A 476 0.35 -2.83 -14.32
CA LEU A 476 0.88 -3.42 -15.54
C LEU A 476 1.62 -4.74 -15.23
N GLY A 477 2.51 -4.71 -14.24
CA GLY A 477 3.20 -5.91 -13.78
C GLY A 477 2.23 -6.99 -13.31
N ARG A 478 1.26 -6.63 -12.48
CA ARG A 478 0.32 -7.59 -11.89
C ARG A 478 -0.54 -8.31 -12.94
N VAL A 479 -1.08 -7.59 -13.92
CA VAL A 479 -1.91 -8.20 -14.96
C VAL A 479 -1.11 -9.07 -15.92
N THR A 480 0.02 -8.54 -16.41
CA THR A 480 0.88 -9.29 -17.36
C THR A 480 1.50 -10.50 -16.69
N GLY A 481 1.91 -10.37 -15.42
CA GLY A 481 2.42 -11.49 -14.62
C GLY A 481 1.37 -12.58 -14.38
N ALA A 482 0.15 -12.22 -13.97
CA ALA A 482 -0.91 -13.20 -13.75
C ALA A 482 -1.27 -14.00 -15.03
N VAL A 483 -1.32 -13.32 -16.18
CA VAL A 483 -1.53 -13.98 -17.48
C VAL A 483 -0.36 -14.92 -17.80
N TRP A 484 0.88 -14.46 -17.58
CA TRP A 484 2.08 -15.28 -17.77
C TRP A 484 2.10 -16.51 -16.85
N GLY A 485 1.69 -16.33 -15.58
CA GLY A 485 1.56 -17.41 -14.60
C GLY A 485 0.54 -18.47 -15.01
N GLY A 486 -0.62 -18.05 -15.49
CA GLY A 486 -1.64 -18.96 -16.01
C GLY A 486 -1.18 -19.73 -17.25
N ALA A 487 -0.32 -19.13 -18.07
CA ALA A 487 0.28 -19.76 -19.24
C ALA A 487 1.55 -20.60 -18.93
N GLY A 488 2.10 -20.50 -17.70
CA GLY A 488 3.42 -21.02 -17.35
C GLY A 488 3.64 -22.50 -17.70
N VAL A 489 2.66 -23.36 -17.41
CA VAL A 489 2.73 -24.79 -17.73
C VAL A 489 2.66 -25.03 -19.25
N SER A 490 1.78 -24.35 -19.97
CA SER A 490 1.61 -24.51 -21.42
C SER A 490 2.82 -24.01 -22.22
N VAL A 491 3.49 -22.95 -21.76
CA VAL A 491 4.72 -22.40 -22.35
C VAL A 491 5.95 -23.26 -21.99
N GLY A 492 5.88 -23.96 -20.85
CA GLY A 492 6.94 -24.76 -20.27
C GLY A 492 7.71 -24.01 -19.18
N MET A 493 7.84 -24.64 -18.02
CA MET A 493 8.38 -24.01 -16.79
C MET A 493 9.78 -23.42 -16.94
N THR A 494 10.63 -23.98 -17.81
CA THR A 494 11.97 -23.42 -18.07
C THR A 494 11.90 -22.05 -18.77
N ARG A 495 11.01 -21.91 -19.77
CA ARG A 495 10.80 -20.63 -20.47
C ARG A 495 10.09 -19.63 -19.57
N TYR A 496 9.15 -20.14 -18.75
CA TYR A 496 8.43 -19.35 -17.77
C TYR A 496 9.40 -18.64 -16.82
N VAL A 497 10.27 -19.39 -16.14
CA VAL A 497 11.26 -18.82 -15.20
C VAL A 497 12.35 -18.03 -15.95
N GLY A 498 12.73 -18.46 -17.15
CA GLY A 498 13.73 -17.76 -17.97
C GLY A 498 13.36 -16.31 -18.27
N LEU A 499 12.08 -16.02 -18.56
CA LEU A 499 11.59 -14.65 -18.73
C LEU A 499 11.68 -13.85 -17.44
N GLU A 500 11.33 -14.44 -16.30
CA GLU A 500 11.40 -13.76 -15.00
C GLU A 500 12.84 -13.42 -14.61
N ILE A 501 13.79 -14.32 -14.87
CA ILE A 501 15.22 -14.06 -14.69
C ILE A 501 15.69 -12.93 -15.62
N ALA A 502 15.26 -12.93 -16.88
CA ALA A 502 15.62 -11.87 -17.83
C ALA A 502 15.10 -10.50 -17.39
N ILE A 503 13.83 -10.40 -16.96
CA ILE A 503 13.22 -9.17 -16.46
C ILE A 503 13.97 -8.66 -15.22
N THR A 504 14.33 -9.56 -14.29
CA THR A 504 15.10 -9.22 -13.09
C THR A 504 16.50 -8.76 -13.47
N GLY A 505 17.17 -9.44 -14.39
CA GLY A 505 18.50 -9.09 -14.90
C GLY A 505 18.54 -7.70 -15.55
N ILE A 506 17.55 -7.37 -16.37
CA ILE A 506 17.40 -6.02 -16.94
C ILE A 506 17.28 -4.98 -15.82
N GLY A 507 16.45 -5.24 -14.79
CA GLY A 507 16.33 -4.35 -13.64
C GLY A 507 17.66 -4.12 -12.91
N VAL A 508 18.41 -5.18 -12.64
CA VAL A 508 19.73 -5.10 -12.01
C VAL A 508 20.71 -4.32 -12.88
N ALA A 509 20.72 -4.53 -14.19
CA ALA A 509 21.54 -3.78 -15.13
C ALA A 509 21.19 -2.27 -15.13
N LEU A 510 19.90 -1.93 -15.20
CA LEU A 510 19.42 -0.55 -15.11
C LEU A 510 19.85 0.11 -13.79
N ALA A 511 19.68 -0.60 -12.67
CA ALA A 511 20.08 -0.08 -11.35
C ALA A 511 21.59 0.14 -11.26
N SER A 512 22.39 -0.71 -11.87
CA SER A 512 23.85 -0.57 -11.91
C SER A 512 24.27 0.67 -12.68
N LEU A 513 23.60 0.96 -13.81
CA LEU A 513 23.86 2.15 -14.62
C LEU A 513 23.51 3.45 -13.90
N VAL A 514 22.38 3.47 -13.16
CA VAL A 514 21.91 4.67 -12.46
C VAL A 514 22.26 4.68 -10.96
N TRP A 515 23.15 3.80 -10.51
CA TRP A 515 23.45 3.58 -9.08
C TRP A 515 23.79 4.85 -8.29
N LYS A 516 24.54 5.77 -8.92
CA LYS A 516 24.92 7.04 -8.30
C LYS A 516 23.70 7.96 -8.12
N HIS A 517 22.78 7.96 -9.08
CA HIS A 517 21.57 8.79 -9.06
C HIS A 517 20.51 8.24 -8.09
N LEU A 518 20.48 6.92 -7.84
CA LEU A 518 19.58 6.30 -6.85
C LEU A 518 19.94 6.62 -5.39
N LYS A 519 21.02 7.34 -5.13
CA LYS A 519 21.38 7.76 -3.77
C LYS A 519 20.40 8.81 -3.28
N ALA A 520 19.48 8.41 -2.41
CA ALA A 520 18.53 9.30 -1.75
C ALA A 520 18.97 9.57 -0.29
N LYS A 521 18.51 10.69 0.27
CA LYS A 521 18.70 10.97 1.70
C LYS A 521 18.01 9.88 2.51
N THR A 522 18.72 9.32 3.50
CA THR A 522 18.11 8.50 4.56
C THR A 522 17.15 9.38 5.33
N GLY A 523 15.90 8.94 5.47
CA GLY A 523 14.85 9.69 6.15
C GLY A 523 14.97 9.63 7.65
#